data_64820e41285f2a11236ee08642e071e7
#
_entry.id   64820e41285f2a11236ee08642e071e7
#
_cell.length_a   1.000
_cell.length_b   1.000
_cell.length_c   1.000
_cell.angle_alpha   90.00
_cell.angle_beta   90.00
_cell.angle_gamma   90.00
#
_symmetry.space_group_name_H-M   'P 1'
#
loop_
_entity.id
_entity.type
_entity.pdbx_description
1 polymer ?
#
loop_
_entity_poly.entity_id
_entity_poly.type
_entity_poly.pdbx_seq_one_letter_code
_entity_poly.pdbx_strand_id
1 'polypeptide(L)'
;MTTAAVVIDNFLTNDKWNTIQSGITDYLNSFTYMEERTSLHTQIQDWIEEQLTLLNLWQSSWKNEIPLFSSINVAPVGLDRESSDPSNGGYHVESGGYIYYIHPTWDSSWGGHLKFKNCDVEQIEPTPNRFVWVNPKVWHGIGVVESGATNNRIAVVAWPTGTMEYSSADLIINTLV
;
A
#
# COMPACT_ATOMS: atom_id res chain seq x y z
N MET A 1 4.08 4.11 22.58
CA MET A 1 3.35 3.18 21.68
C MET A 1 3.96 3.40 20.29
N THR A 2 4.21 2.37 19.52
CA THR A 2 4.91 2.51 18.23
C THR A 2 3.91 2.94 17.16
N THR A 3 4.23 3.99 16.39
CA THR A 3 3.42 4.42 15.25
C THR A 3 3.42 3.36 14.17
N ALA A 4 2.23 2.88 13.78
CA ALA A 4 2.08 1.81 12.80
C ALA A 4 2.35 2.28 11.37
N ALA A 5 1.79 3.43 11.02
CA ALA A 5 1.82 3.96 9.67
C ALA A 5 1.50 5.45 9.64
N VAL A 6 1.79 6.07 8.50
CA VAL A 6 1.31 7.41 8.15
C VAL A 6 0.28 7.28 7.04
N VAL A 7 -0.86 7.94 7.19
CA VAL A 7 -2.00 7.86 6.26
C VAL A 7 -2.28 9.22 5.65
N ILE A 8 -2.42 9.26 4.33
CA ILE A 8 -2.79 10.47 3.59
C ILE A 8 -3.96 10.14 2.66
N ASP A 9 -5.12 10.75 2.94
CA ASP A 9 -6.31 10.60 2.11
C ASP A 9 -6.30 11.60 0.94
N ASN A 10 -6.99 11.24 -0.15
CA ASN A 10 -7.04 12.04 -1.38
C ASN A 10 -5.64 12.41 -1.86
N PHE A 11 -4.74 11.42 -1.84
CA PHE A 11 -3.31 11.62 -2.03
C PHE A 11 -2.93 12.19 -3.40
N LEU A 12 -3.52 11.66 -4.48
CA LEU A 12 -3.35 12.22 -5.82
C LEU A 12 -4.52 13.14 -6.18
N THR A 13 -4.24 14.10 -7.05
CA THR A 13 -5.25 15.01 -7.59
C THR A 13 -6.34 14.25 -8.36
N ASN A 14 -7.54 14.86 -8.48
CA ASN A 14 -8.65 14.25 -9.17
C ASN A 14 -8.33 13.86 -10.63
N ASP A 15 -7.54 14.65 -11.34
CA ASP A 15 -7.17 14.36 -12.74
C ASP A 15 -6.30 13.09 -12.83
N LYS A 16 -5.29 12.98 -11.97
CA LYS A 16 -4.43 11.77 -11.88
C LYS A 16 -5.26 10.56 -11.44
N TRP A 17 -6.13 10.75 -10.44
CA TRP A 17 -7.03 9.71 -9.98
C TRP A 17 -7.96 9.19 -11.08
N ASN A 18 -8.61 10.07 -11.83
CA ASN A 18 -9.49 9.71 -12.94
C ASN A 18 -8.74 8.95 -14.05
N THR A 19 -7.49 9.33 -14.32
CA THR A 19 -6.64 8.60 -15.26
C THR A 19 -6.36 7.19 -14.77
N ILE A 20 -6.06 6.99 -13.49
CA ILE A 20 -5.90 5.67 -12.88
C ILE A 20 -7.19 4.86 -13.07
N GLN A 21 -8.35 5.44 -12.71
CA GLN A 21 -9.62 4.72 -12.79
C GLN A 21 -9.95 4.26 -14.22
N SER A 22 -9.57 5.04 -15.22
CA SER A 22 -9.73 4.65 -16.63
C SER A 22 -8.81 3.48 -17.03
N GLY A 23 -7.66 3.35 -16.38
CA GLY A 23 -6.64 2.35 -16.73
C GLY A 23 -6.73 1.03 -15.92
N ILE A 24 -7.45 1.01 -14.78
CA ILE A 24 -7.47 -0.18 -13.91
C ILE A 24 -8.55 -1.19 -14.24
N THR A 25 -9.37 -0.94 -15.28
CA THR A 25 -10.52 -1.81 -15.62
C THR A 25 -10.11 -3.27 -15.78
N ASP A 26 -8.95 -3.52 -16.36
CA ASP A 26 -8.43 -4.88 -16.58
C ASP A 26 -8.05 -5.58 -15.27
N TYR A 27 -7.73 -4.82 -14.23
CA TYR A 27 -7.37 -5.35 -12.91
C TYR A 27 -8.57 -5.62 -12.00
N LEU A 28 -9.72 -4.98 -12.24
CA LEU A 28 -10.92 -5.13 -11.41
C LEU A 28 -11.42 -6.57 -11.33
N ASN A 29 -11.21 -7.33 -12.42
CA ASN A 29 -11.62 -8.73 -12.53
C ASN A 29 -10.43 -9.69 -12.60
N SER A 30 -9.21 -9.22 -12.38
CA SER A 30 -8.02 -10.05 -12.36
C SER A 30 -7.97 -10.91 -11.12
N PHE A 31 -7.54 -12.16 -11.26
CA PHE A 31 -7.23 -13.07 -10.16
C PHE A 31 -5.72 -13.15 -9.89
N THR A 32 -4.93 -12.35 -10.58
CA THR A 32 -3.47 -12.35 -10.47
C THR A 32 -3.06 -11.59 -9.21
N TYR A 33 -2.30 -12.23 -8.35
CA TYR A 33 -1.91 -11.67 -7.06
C TYR A 33 -0.87 -10.53 -7.18
N MET A 34 0.05 -10.64 -8.12
CA MET A 34 1.04 -9.60 -8.47
C MET A 34 1.18 -9.54 -9.98
N GLU A 35 1.09 -8.36 -10.54
CA GLU A 35 1.34 -8.15 -11.97
C GLU A 35 2.68 -7.46 -12.20
N GLU A 36 3.31 -7.81 -13.32
CA GLU A 36 4.53 -7.17 -13.79
C GLU A 36 4.30 -5.67 -14.07
N ARG A 37 5.39 -4.92 -14.13
CA ARG A 37 5.36 -3.48 -14.40
C ARG A 37 4.71 -3.16 -15.73
N THR A 38 3.51 -2.60 -15.69
CA THR A 38 2.82 -2.04 -16.85
C THR A 38 3.15 -0.55 -16.99
N SER A 39 2.78 0.04 -18.13
CA SER A 39 2.90 1.49 -18.34
C SER A 39 2.10 2.29 -17.29
N LEU A 40 0.91 1.82 -16.95
CA LEU A 40 0.08 2.42 -15.90
C LEU A 40 0.77 2.36 -14.53
N HIS A 41 1.34 1.22 -14.17
CA HIS A 41 2.07 1.06 -12.92
C HIS A 41 3.23 2.05 -12.81
N THR A 42 4.06 2.16 -13.85
CA THR A 42 5.17 3.11 -13.90
C THR A 42 4.68 4.55 -13.74
N GLN A 43 3.62 4.92 -14.44
CA GLN A 43 3.03 6.24 -14.35
C GLN A 43 2.51 6.57 -12.95
N ILE A 44 1.85 5.61 -12.29
CA ILE A 44 1.38 5.79 -10.91
C ILE A 44 2.56 5.98 -9.96
N GLN A 45 3.64 5.21 -10.12
CA GLN A 45 4.85 5.38 -9.30
C GLN A 45 5.44 6.78 -9.45
N ASP A 46 5.59 7.28 -10.67
CA ASP A 46 6.12 8.62 -10.93
C ASP A 46 5.25 9.69 -10.24
N TRP A 47 3.94 9.55 -10.29
CA TRP A 47 3.02 10.47 -9.61
C TRP A 47 3.10 10.39 -8.08
N ILE A 48 3.29 9.18 -7.52
CA ILE A 48 3.49 9.01 -6.08
C ILE A 48 4.78 9.72 -5.65
N GLU A 49 5.89 9.50 -6.35
CA GLU A 49 7.17 10.15 -6.05
C GLU A 49 7.08 11.69 -6.17
N GLU A 50 6.41 12.20 -7.22
CA GLU A 50 6.16 13.63 -7.39
C GLU A 50 5.37 14.20 -6.21
N GLN A 51 4.27 13.54 -5.83
CA GLN A 51 3.43 13.99 -4.72
C GLN A 51 4.16 13.96 -3.38
N LEU A 52 4.92 12.91 -3.11
CA LEU A 52 5.74 12.81 -1.90
C LEU A 52 6.82 13.91 -1.85
N THR A 53 7.40 14.26 -3.00
CA THR A 53 8.37 15.36 -3.11
C THR A 53 7.71 16.69 -2.82
N LEU A 54 6.52 16.95 -3.36
CA LEU A 54 5.75 18.18 -3.09
C LEU A 54 5.37 18.32 -1.62
N LEU A 55 5.13 17.21 -0.94
CA LEU A 55 4.83 17.19 0.49
C LEU A 55 6.09 17.24 1.38
N ASN A 56 7.28 17.34 0.80
CA ASN A 56 8.58 17.21 1.48
C ASN A 56 8.79 15.88 2.23
N LEU A 57 8.11 14.83 1.79
CA LEU A 57 8.19 13.49 2.36
C LEU A 57 9.16 12.58 1.61
N TRP A 58 9.65 13.03 0.47
CA TRP A 58 10.59 12.31 -0.39
C TRP A 58 11.65 13.25 -0.91
N GLN A 59 12.90 12.81 -0.86
CA GLN A 59 14.02 13.53 -1.48
C GLN A 59 14.41 12.79 -2.76
N SER A 60 14.61 13.52 -3.84
CA SER A 60 14.98 12.93 -5.13
C SER A 60 16.29 12.12 -5.10
N SER A 61 17.19 12.43 -4.17
CA SER A 61 18.41 11.65 -3.91
C SER A 61 18.09 10.22 -3.44
N TRP A 62 17.01 10.01 -2.74
CA TRP A 62 16.62 8.69 -2.21
C TRP A 62 16.24 7.69 -3.31
N LYS A 63 15.80 8.16 -4.48
CA LYS A 63 15.51 7.30 -5.63
C LYS A 63 16.70 6.42 -6.04
N ASN A 64 17.92 6.92 -5.86
CA ASN A 64 19.15 6.22 -6.19
C ASN A 64 19.74 5.44 -5.00
N GLU A 65 19.37 5.83 -3.78
CA GLU A 65 19.90 5.24 -2.54
C GLU A 65 19.00 4.11 -2.00
N ILE A 66 17.70 4.18 -2.32
CA ILE A 66 16.70 3.24 -1.85
C ILE A 66 16.04 2.54 -3.04
N PRO A 67 16.62 1.43 -3.54
CA PRO A 67 15.96 0.68 -4.59
C PRO A 67 14.64 0.12 -4.06
N LEU A 68 13.52 0.57 -4.64
CA LEU A 68 12.20 0.09 -4.32
C LEU A 68 11.78 -1.01 -5.31
N PHE A 69 11.41 -2.16 -4.80
CA PHE A 69 10.57 -3.08 -5.55
C PHE A 69 9.14 -2.57 -5.48
N SER A 70 8.46 -2.52 -6.63
CA SER A 70 7.07 -2.07 -6.68
C SER A 70 6.25 -2.92 -7.64
N SER A 71 4.98 -3.14 -7.28
CA SER A 71 4.02 -3.89 -8.10
C SER A 71 2.59 -3.43 -7.85
N ILE A 72 1.68 -3.78 -8.76
CA ILE A 72 0.25 -3.75 -8.49
C ILE A 72 -0.12 -5.06 -7.78
N ASN A 73 -0.70 -4.92 -6.61
CA ASN A 73 -1.15 -6.04 -5.78
C ASN A 73 -2.67 -6.12 -5.84
N VAL A 74 -3.17 -7.26 -6.29
CA VAL A 74 -4.60 -7.56 -6.35
C VAL A 74 -4.94 -8.60 -5.28
N ALA A 75 -5.74 -8.20 -4.30
CA ALA A 75 -6.32 -9.11 -3.33
C ALA A 75 -7.77 -9.40 -3.77
N PRO A 76 -8.03 -10.61 -4.32
CA PRO A 76 -9.34 -10.94 -4.86
C PRO A 76 -10.40 -11.04 -3.77
N VAL A 77 -11.66 -10.87 -4.18
CA VAL A 77 -12.83 -11.16 -3.36
C VAL A 77 -12.73 -12.58 -2.79
N GLY A 78 -12.96 -12.72 -1.50
CA GLY A 78 -12.85 -14.00 -0.78
C GLY A 78 -11.42 -14.38 -0.36
N LEU A 79 -10.42 -13.51 -0.57
CA LEU A 79 -9.07 -13.77 -0.09
C LEU A 79 -9.05 -13.83 1.44
N ASP A 80 -8.59 -14.95 1.97
CA ASP A 80 -8.34 -15.16 3.41
C ASP A 80 -6.88 -15.59 3.62
N ARG A 81 -6.02 -14.64 3.93
CA ARG A 81 -4.63 -14.91 4.25
C ARG A 81 -4.42 -15.39 5.67
N GLU A 82 -5.33 -15.09 6.57
CA GLU A 82 -5.23 -15.53 7.96
C GLU A 82 -5.34 -17.05 8.05
N SER A 83 -6.30 -17.63 7.31
CA SER A 83 -6.46 -19.08 7.24
C SER A 83 -5.34 -19.77 6.45
N SER A 84 -4.71 -19.08 5.48
CA SER A 84 -3.63 -19.65 4.68
C SER A 84 -2.25 -19.62 5.35
N ASP A 85 -2.08 -18.79 6.38
CA ASP A 85 -0.86 -18.72 7.23
C ASP A 85 -1.24 -18.80 8.72
N PRO A 86 -1.59 -19.98 9.23
CA PRO A 86 -2.01 -20.14 10.61
C PRO A 86 -0.90 -19.88 11.64
N SER A 87 0.37 -19.92 11.24
CA SER A 87 1.51 -19.68 12.13
C SER A 87 1.62 -18.21 12.54
N ASN A 88 1.36 -17.28 11.61
CA ASN A 88 1.47 -15.84 11.82
C ASN A 88 0.14 -15.10 11.65
N GLY A 89 -0.95 -15.79 11.24
CA GLY A 89 -2.25 -15.20 10.95
C GLY A 89 -2.19 -14.20 9.81
N GLY A 90 -1.36 -14.48 8.79
CA GLY A 90 -1.14 -13.62 7.63
C GLY A 90 -0.33 -12.35 7.92
N TYR A 91 0.29 -12.23 9.09
CA TYR A 91 1.15 -11.09 9.42
C TYR A 91 2.61 -11.34 9.06
N HIS A 92 3.29 -10.29 8.62
CA HIS A 92 4.71 -10.29 8.33
C HIS A 92 5.35 -8.97 8.80
N VAL A 93 6.68 -8.98 8.91
CA VAL A 93 7.49 -7.79 9.14
C VAL A 93 8.44 -7.66 7.96
N GLU A 94 8.39 -6.53 7.32
CA GLU A 94 9.28 -6.18 6.21
C GLU A 94 10.00 -4.87 6.49
N SER A 95 10.85 -4.46 5.57
CA SER A 95 11.63 -3.22 5.68
C SER A 95 10.80 -1.93 5.56
N GLY A 96 9.48 -2.02 5.75
CA GLY A 96 8.56 -0.91 5.53
C GLY A 96 8.25 -0.72 4.07
N GLY A 97 7.54 0.34 3.75
CA GLY A 97 7.17 0.66 2.39
C GLY A 97 5.86 1.41 2.31
N TYR A 98 5.35 1.60 1.11
CA TYR A 98 4.06 2.23 0.95
C TYR A 98 3.04 1.31 0.27
N ILE A 99 1.78 1.63 0.55
CA ILE A 99 0.60 1.04 -0.07
C ILE A 99 -0.25 2.22 -0.56
N TYR A 100 -0.58 2.24 -1.84
CA TYR A 100 -1.48 3.23 -2.42
C TYR A 100 -2.68 2.53 -3.06
N TYR A 101 -3.87 2.76 -2.51
CA TYR A 101 -5.10 2.08 -2.93
C TYR A 101 -5.69 2.69 -4.19
N ILE A 102 -5.87 1.86 -5.23
CA ILE A 102 -6.30 2.29 -6.56
C ILE A 102 -7.64 1.71 -7.02
N HIS A 103 -8.30 0.84 -6.24
CA HIS A 103 -9.66 0.39 -6.56
C HIS A 103 -10.67 1.55 -6.53
N PRO A 104 -11.74 1.52 -7.34
CA PRO A 104 -12.62 2.67 -7.54
C PRO A 104 -13.49 3.01 -6.33
N THR A 105 -13.94 2.00 -5.62
CA THR A 105 -14.79 2.13 -4.43
C THR A 105 -14.42 1.07 -3.41
N TRP A 106 -14.72 1.35 -2.15
CA TRP A 106 -14.60 0.38 -1.06
C TRP A 106 -15.67 0.64 -0.01
N ASP A 107 -16.32 -0.43 0.44
CA ASP A 107 -17.23 -0.40 1.57
C ASP A 107 -16.52 -1.04 2.78
N SER A 108 -16.63 -0.45 3.96
CA SER A 108 -15.97 -0.93 5.17
C SER A 108 -16.35 -2.36 5.55
N SER A 109 -17.56 -2.81 5.16
CA SER A 109 -18.03 -4.18 5.37
C SER A 109 -17.34 -5.22 4.49
N TRP A 110 -16.59 -4.79 3.46
CA TRP A 110 -15.86 -5.69 2.56
C TRP A 110 -14.52 -6.18 3.13
N GLY A 111 -14.14 -5.72 4.34
CA GLY A 111 -12.90 -6.14 4.99
C GLY A 111 -11.65 -5.65 4.27
N GLY A 112 -10.65 -6.52 4.09
CA GLY A 112 -9.41 -6.18 3.38
C GLY A 112 -8.54 -5.12 4.06
N HIS A 113 -8.82 -4.80 5.33
CA HIS A 113 -8.07 -3.82 6.11
C HIS A 113 -6.60 -4.18 6.19
N LEU A 114 -5.74 -3.17 6.18
CA LEU A 114 -4.35 -3.32 6.59
C LEU A 114 -4.32 -3.42 8.12
N LYS A 115 -3.91 -4.56 8.64
CA LYS A 115 -3.90 -4.86 10.08
C LYS A 115 -2.51 -4.76 10.66
N PHE A 116 -2.42 -4.39 11.94
CA PHE A 116 -1.18 -4.22 12.67
C PHE A 116 -1.22 -4.95 14.02
N LYS A 117 -0.03 -5.29 14.55
CA LYS A 117 0.12 -5.86 15.90
C LYS A 117 0.97 -4.95 16.78
N ASN A 118 0.53 -4.78 18.04
CA ASN A 118 1.29 -4.12 19.10
C ASN A 118 1.69 -2.66 18.82
N CYS A 119 0.79 -1.89 18.18
CA CYS A 119 1.02 -0.50 17.84
C CYS A 119 -0.18 0.39 18.16
N ASP A 120 -0.09 1.67 17.79
CA ASP A 120 -1.10 2.71 18.07
C ASP A 120 -2.41 2.54 17.31
N VAL A 121 -2.38 1.82 16.18
CA VAL A 121 -3.53 1.55 15.31
C VAL A 121 -3.62 0.04 15.08
N GLU A 122 -4.82 -0.52 15.22
CA GLU A 122 -5.05 -1.95 14.97
C GLU A 122 -5.26 -2.25 13.49
N GLN A 123 -5.94 -1.35 12.77
CA GLN A 123 -6.22 -1.53 11.34
C GLN A 123 -6.47 -0.21 10.62
N ILE A 124 -6.20 -0.20 9.31
CA ILE A 124 -6.46 0.90 8.39
C ILE A 124 -7.33 0.37 7.25
N GLU A 125 -8.45 1.07 7.00
CA GLU A 125 -9.35 0.76 5.89
C GLU A 125 -8.69 1.06 4.55
N PRO A 126 -8.84 0.19 3.52
CA PRO A 126 -8.29 0.41 2.19
C PRO A 126 -9.14 1.40 1.38
N THR A 127 -9.25 2.63 1.83
CA THR A 127 -10.03 3.69 1.17
C THR A 127 -9.42 4.06 -0.18
N PRO A 128 -10.21 4.22 -1.25
CA PRO A 128 -9.72 4.68 -2.55
C PRO A 128 -8.93 5.98 -2.48
N ASN A 129 -7.86 6.10 -3.26
CA ASN A 129 -6.95 7.26 -3.26
C ASN A 129 -6.30 7.56 -1.90
N ARG A 130 -6.15 6.54 -1.07
CA ARG A 130 -5.41 6.60 0.20
C ARG A 130 -4.00 6.09 0.02
N PHE A 131 -3.04 6.87 0.49
CA PHE A 131 -1.65 6.48 0.62
C PHE A 131 -1.35 6.11 2.07
N VAL A 132 -0.62 5.01 2.27
CA VAL A 132 -0.19 4.53 3.59
C VAL A 132 1.29 4.23 3.54
N TRP A 133 2.08 4.92 4.36
CA TRP A 133 3.47 4.54 4.60
C TRP A 133 3.54 3.66 5.85
N VAL A 134 4.01 2.43 5.70
CA VAL A 134 4.05 1.43 6.76
C VAL A 134 5.40 1.47 7.48
N ASN A 135 5.35 1.51 8.81
CA ASN A 135 6.56 1.47 9.62
C ASN A 135 7.26 0.10 9.49
N PRO A 136 8.57 0.08 9.16
CA PRO A 136 9.32 -1.16 8.93
C PRO A 136 9.43 -2.08 10.16
N LYS A 137 9.19 -1.57 11.35
CA LYS A 137 9.32 -2.32 12.62
C LYS A 137 8.02 -2.94 13.11
N VAL A 138 6.93 -2.77 12.34
CA VAL A 138 5.59 -3.16 12.78
C VAL A 138 5.10 -4.37 11.99
N TRP A 139 4.64 -5.39 12.72
CA TRP A 139 3.95 -6.53 12.12
C TRP A 139 2.64 -6.07 11.49
N HIS A 140 2.49 -6.35 10.21
CA HIS A 140 1.31 -5.98 9.43
C HIS A 140 0.87 -7.10 8.49
N GLY A 141 -0.38 -7.02 8.04
CA GLY A 141 -0.96 -7.99 7.13
C GLY A 141 -2.27 -7.50 6.55
N ILE A 142 -2.79 -8.22 5.56
CA ILE A 142 -4.09 -7.93 4.94
C ILE A 142 -5.15 -8.78 5.64
N GLY A 143 -6.22 -8.16 6.12
CA GLY A 143 -7.41 -8.85 6.60
C GLY A 143 -8.19 -9.53 5.47
N VAL A 144 -9.14 -10.36 5.85
CA VAL A 144 -10.03 -11.06 4.92
C VAL A 144 -10.71 -10.05 4.00
N VAL A 145 -10.72 -10.33 2.70
CA VAL A 145 -11.60 -9.65 1.73
C VAL A 145 -12.88 -10.45 1.65
N GLU A 146 -13.97 -9.88 2.13
CA GLU A 146 -15.25 -10.58 2.27
C GLU A 146 -15.84 -10.98 0.92
N SER A 147 -16.53 -12.12 0.90
CA SER A 147 -17.16 -12.63 -0.31
C SER A 147 -18.29 -11.74 -0.87
N GLY A 148 -18.79 -10.81 -0.06
CA GLY A 148 -19.78 -9.80 -0.46
C GLY A 148 -19.17 -8.54 -1.12
N ALA A 149 -17.84 -8.43 -1.19
CA ALA A 149 -17.20 -7.33 -1.91
C ALA A 149 -17.51 -7.40 -3.41
N THR A 150 -17.77 -6.25 -4.01
CA THR A 150 -18.06 -6.16 -5.47
C THR A 150 -16.81 -5.90 -6.31
N ASN A 151 -15.70 -5.53 -5.66
CA ASN A 151 -14.41 -5.26 -6.30
C ASN A 151 -13.29 -6.01 -5.59
N ASN A 152 -12.25 -6.34 -6.33
CA ASN A 152 -10.98 -6.73 -5.75
C ASN A 152 -10.36 -5.53 -4.99
N ARG A 153 -9.60 -5.82 -3.93
CA ARG A 153 -8.76 -4.81 -3.28
C ARG A 153 -7.48 -4.66 -4.09
N ILE A 154 -7.29 -3.49 -4.69
CA ILE A 154 -6.17 -3.22 -5.60
C ILE A 154 -5.32 -2.10 -5.04
N ALA A 155 -4.02 -2.31 -4.97
CA ALA A 155 -3.07 -1.31 -4.52
C ALA A 155 -1.76 -1.36 -5.29
N VAL A 156 -1.14 -0.22 -5.49
CA VAL A 156 0.28 -0.14 -5.79
C VAL A 156 1.03 -0.26 -4.47
N VAL A 157 1.94 -1.21 -4.39
CA VAL A 157 2.78 -1.42 -3.22
C VAL A 157 4.24 -1.25 -3.61
N ALA A 158 5.04 -0.70 -2.71
CA ALA A 158 6.48 -0.65 -2.87
C ALA A 158 7.17 -0.82 -1.54
N TRP A 159 8.27 -1.57 -1.55
CA TRP A 159 9.13 -1.78 -0.39
C TRP A 159 10.60 -1.77 -0.79
N PRO A 160 11.50 -1.34 0.11
CA PRO A 160 12.93 -1.37 -0.11
C PRO A 160 13.43 -2.78 -0.36
N THR A 161 14.30 -2.93 -1.35
CA THR A 161 15.02 -4.17 -1.62
C THR A 161 16.46 -4.04 -1.14
N GLY A 162 16.93 -5.03 -0.39
CA GLY A 162 18.30 -5.07 0.12
C GLY A 162 18.41 -4.84 1.63
N THR A 163 19.62 -4.89 2.14
CA THR A 163 19.96 -4.66 3.56
C THR A 163 19.99 -3.15 3.85
N MET A 164 18.86 -2.49 3.80
CA MET A 164 18.80 -1.12 4.28
C MET A 164 18.90 -1.10 5.80
N GLU A 165 19.87 -0.37 6.31
CA GLU A 165 19.80 0.07 7.69
C GLU A 165 18.53 0.92 7.85
N TYR A 166 17.75 0.67 8.90
CA TYR A 166 16.43 1.25 9.19
C TYR A 166 16.37 2.80 9.22
N SER A 167 17.50 3.48 9.07
CA SER A 167 17.65 4.93 9.21
C SER A 167 16.83 5.76 8.24
N SER A 168 16.63 5.29 7.00
CA SER A 168 15.93 6.08 5.97
C SER A 168 14.41 6.03 6.11
N ALA A 169 13.86 4.87 6.47
CA ALA A 169 12.43 4.74 6.73
C ALA A 169 12.04 5.43 8.06
N ASP A 170 12.91 5.36 9.09
CA ASP A 170 12.76 6.13 10.33
C ASP A 170 12.78 7.65 10.04
N LEU A 171 13.56 8.10 9.05
CA LEU A 171 13.62 9.52 8.68
C LEU A 171 12.29 10.02 8.10
N ILE A 172 11.67 9.23 7.23
CA ILE A 172 10.35 9.56 6.64
C ILE A 172 9.29 9.63 7.74
N ILE A 173 9.21 8.64 8.60
CA ILE A 173 8.23 8.60 9.69
C ILE A 173 8.48 9.74 10.69
N ASN A 174 9.73 10.00 11.08
CA ASN A 174 10.07 11.08 12.00
C ASN A 174 9.86 12.48 11.40
N THR A 175 9.80 12.60 10.07
CA THR A 175 9.51 13.88 9.41
C THR A 175 7.99 14.13 9.34
N LEU A 176 7.17 13.08 9.51
CA LEU A 176 5.70 13.11 9.43
C LEU A 176 5.01 13.22 10.79
N VAL A 177 5.74 13.04 11.87
CA VAL A 177 5.29 13.17 13.27
C VAL A 177 5.95 14.42 13.88
#